data_87a858068fc2656c20fbb853fbdd0875
#
_entry.id   87a858068fc2656c20fbb853fbdd0875
#
_cell.length_a   1.000
_cell.length_b   1.000
_cell.length_c   1.000
_cell.angle_alpha   90.00
_cell.angle_beta   90.00
_cell.angle_gamma   90.00
#
_symmetry.space_group_name_H-M   'P 1'
#
loop_
_entity.id
_entity.type
_entity.pdbx_description
1 polymer ?
#
loop_
_entity_poly.entity_id
_entity_poly.type
_entity_poly.pdbx_seq_one_letter_code
_entity_poly.pdbx_strand_id
1 'polypeptide(L)'
;MRRIAFLFLLLFVNSESLSQFSKSEIAPPGISWQYKKSKNFKVYFPKELDSIANYTISFLENNINDIKVNPNDKIRRSRIILHNQSSIPNAFVTSSPRRSEFYVIAKAESPHFIHNNNWIDLLSVHEYRHLVQRELGHNNFFNKAVFYLFGEGLSSMLSRSTAPNWYWEGDAVYTETTKSNFGRGRIPRFVLTTQMNILSKNKIKYERQTLG
;
A
#
# COMPACT_ATOMS: atom_id res chain seq x y z
N MET A 1 37.66 -10.60 -19.63
CA MET A 1 37.42 -9.61 -18.58
C MET A 1 36.96 -8.25 -19.14
N ARG A 2 37.64 -7.62 -20.10
CA ARG A 2 37.21 -6.33 -20.69
C ARG A 2 35.80 -6.33 -21.32
N ARG A 3 35.37 -7.42 -21.98
CA ARG A 3 34.03 -7.52 -22.62
C ARG A 3 32.89 -7.65 -21.60
N ILE A 4 33.14 -8.26 -20.45
CA ILE A 4 32.15 -8.38 -19.37
C ILE A 4 31.94 -7.03 -18.67
N ALA A 5 33.01 -6.26 -18.47
CA ALA A 5 32.93 -4.91 -17.93
C ALA A 5 32.17 -3.95 -18.86
N PHE A 6 32.27 -4.12 -20.18
CA PHE A 6 31.53 -3.32 -21.16
C PHE A 6 30.03 -3.67 -21.19
N LEU A 7 29.68 -4.95 -21.00
CA LEU A 7 28.29 -5.38 -20.87
C LEU A 7 27.64 -4.83 -19.60
N PHE A 8 28.37 -4.81 -18.49
CA PHE A 8 27.90 -4.19 -17.25
C PHE A 8 27.72 -2.67 -17.41
N LEU A 9 28.61 -1.99 -18.12
CA LEU A 9 28.48 -0.56 -18.38
C LEU A 9 27.25 -0.24 -19.25
N LEU A 10 26.94 -1.07 -20.26
CA LEU A 10 25.75 -0.93 -21.09
C LEU A 10 24.44 -1.16 -20.33
N LEU A 11 24.44 -2.02 -19.32
CA LEU A 11 23.28 -2.20 -18.45
C LEU A 11 23.02 -0.99 -17.55
N PHE A 12 24.04 -0.21 -17.21
CA PHE A 12 23.90 1.03 -16.43
C PHE A 12 23.51 2.25 -17.26
N VAL A 13 23.85 2.29 -18.54
CA VAL A 13 23.57 3.45 -19.41
C VAL A 13 22.09 3.48 -19.89
N ASN A 14 21.41 2.34 -19.90
CA ASN A 14 19.99 2.27 -20.28
C ASN A 14 19.02 2.23 -19.09
N SER A 15 19.47 2.41 -17.86
CA SER A 15 18.59 2.72 -16.76
C SER A 15 18.20 4.19 -16.86
N GLU A 16 17.30 4.53 -17.80
CA GLU A 16 16.42 5.64 -17.53
C GLU A 16 15.84 5.37 -16.15
N SER A 17 16.23 6.17 -15.18
CA SER A 17 15.53 6.25 -13.91
C SER A 17 14.12 6.71 -14.28
N LEU A 18 13.26 5.77 -14.62
CA LEU A 18 11.84 5.96 -14.48
C LEU A 18 11.62 6.08 -12.96
N SER A 19 12.05 7.23 -12.44
CA SER A 19 11.44 7.79 -11.26
C SER A 19 9.97 7.84 -11.64
N GLN A 20 9.26 6.75 -11.35
CA GLN A 20 7.83 6.80 -11.24
C GLN A 20 7.55 7.75 -10.08
N PHE A 21 7.64 9.04 -10.38
CA PHE A 21 6.75 9.98 -9.76
C PHE A 21 5.36 9.47 -10.20
N SER A 22 4.81 8.51 -9.45
CA SER A 22 3.36 8.41 -9.43
C SER A 22 2.92 9.87 -9.31
N LYS A 23 1.88 10.25 -10.03
CA LYS A 23 1.29 11.59 -9.94
C LYS A 23 0.72 11.80 -8.53
N SER A 24 1.57 11.71 -7.51
CA SER A 24 1.29 12.22 -6.19
C SER A 24 1.16 13.71 -6.42
N GLU A 25 -0.02 14.24 -6.15
CA GLU A 25 -0.23 15.67 -6.19
C GLU A 25 0.87 16.30 -5.35
N ILE A 26 1.68 17.14 -5.99
CA ILE A 26 2.79 17.80 -5.30
C ILE A 26 2.16 18.69 -4.24
N ALA A 27 2.49 18.45 -3.00
CA ALA A 27 2.02 19.27 -1.90
C ALA A 27 2.41 20.74 -2.17
N PRO A 28 1.47 21.69 -2.09
CA PRO A 28 1.78 23.09 -2.35
C PRO A 28 2.87 23.61 -1.40
N PRO A 29 3.69 24.56 -1.83
CA PRO A 29 4.67 25.18 -0.95
C PRO A 29 3.99 25.90 0.21
N GLY A 30 4.64 25.93 1.37
CA GLY A 30 4.14 26.67 2.54
C GLY A 30 3.34 25.82 3.54
N ILE A 31 3.18 24.51 3.32
CA ILE A 31 2.53 23.64 4.31
C ILE A 31 3.41 23.49 5.55
N SER A 32 2.81 23.73 6.72
CA SER A 32 3.44 23.45 8.02
C SER A 32 3.35 21.96 8.36
N TRP A 33 4.34 21.20 7.95
CA TRP A 33 4.42 19.78 8.22
C TRP A 33 4.81 19.50 9.67
N GLN A 34 4.08 18.59 10.29
CA GLN A 34 4.35 18.03 11.60
C GLN A 34 4.52 16.53 11.53
N TYR A 35 4.99 15.90 12.60
CA TYR A 35 5.00 14.45 12.71
C TYR A 35 4.71 13.98 14.12
N LYS A 36 4.11 12.80 14.22
CA LYS A 36 3.98 12.03 15.46
C LYS A 36 4.62 10.67 15.29
N LYS A 37 5.13 10.15 16.40
CA LYS A 37 5.84 8.87 16.41
C LYS A 37 5.27 7.99 17.52
N SER A 38 4.98 6.75 17.16
CA SER A 38 4.63 5.67 18.09
C SER A 38 5.65 4.54 18.03
N LYS A 39 5.33 3.40 18.63
CA LYS A 39 6.18 2.21 18.61
C LYS A 39 6.42 1.73 17.16
N ASN A 40 5.34 1.57 16.39
CA ASN A 40 5.36 0.94 15.06
C ASN A 40 5.19 1.93 13.91
N PHE A 41 4.79 3.18 14.18
CA PHE A 41 4.45 4.16 13.14
C PHE A 41 5.17 5.49 13.33
N LYS A 42 5.41 6.19 12.22
CA LYS A 42 5.74 7.61 12.17
C LYS A 42 4.83 8.26 11.14
N VAL A 43 3.94 9.13 11.60
CA VAL A 43 2.94 9.79 10.75
C VAL A 43 3.32 11.23 10.56
N TYR A 44 3.43 11.66 9.31
CA TYR A 44 3.67 13.03 8.89
C TYR A 44 2.35 13.63 8.41
N PHE A 45 2.07 14.85 8.75
CA PHE A 45 0.78 15.48 8.44
C PHE A 45 0.88 17.00 8.47
N PRO A 46 0.03 17.72 7.70
CA PRO A 46 -0.21 19.13 7.88
C PRO A 46 -0.85 19.41 9.25
N LYS A 47 -0.55 20.56 9.86
CA LYS A 47 -1.03 20.92 11.20
C LYS A 47 -2.54 20.72 11.41
N GLU A 48 -3.33 20.97 10.38
CA GLU A 48 -4.79 20.83 10.37
C GLU A 48 -5.27 19.38 10.56
N LEU A 49 -4.43 18.42 10.25
CA LEU A 49 -4.74 16.98 10.36
C LEU A 49 -4.27 16.36 11.70
N ASP A 50 -3.98 17.13 12.72
CA ASP A 50 -3.47 16.63 14.01
C ASP A 50 -4.39 15.58 14.65
N SER A 51 -5.69 15.84 14.70
CA SER A 51 -6.68 14.90 15.25
C SER A 51 -6.75 13.60 14.45
N ILE A 52 -6.71 13.70 13.11
CA ILE A 52 -6.72 12.55 12.21
C ILE A 52 -5.44 11.72 12.36
N ALA A 53 -4.29 12.38 12.52
CA ALA A 53 -3.03 11.71 12.75
C ALA A 53 -3.01 10.92 14.07
N ASN A 54 -3.55 11.51 15.15
CA ASN A 54 -3.71 10.82 16.42
C ASN A 54 -4.63 9.60 16.29
N TYR A 55 -5.77 9.77 15.62
CA TYR A 55 -6.72 8.70 15.38
C TYR A 55 -6.06 7.56 14.58
N THR A 56 -5.43 7.88 13.45
CA THR A 56 -4.76 6.90 12.56
C THR A 56 -3.70 6.09 13.31
N ILE A 57 -2.87 6.76 14.12
CA ILE A 57 -1.85 6.07 14.93
C ILE A 57 -2.50 5.13 15.94
N SER A 58 -3.49 5.62 16.70
CA SER A 58 -4.18 4.83 17.72
C SER A 58 -4.89 3.63 17.12
N PHE A 59 -5.58 3.83 16.01
CA PHE A 59 -6.26 2.75 15.29
C PHE A 59 -5.27 1.68 14.81
N LEU A 60 -4.19 2.07 14.16
CA LEU A 60 -3.19 1.14 13.64
C LEU A 60 -2.44 0.40 14.75
N GLU A 61 -2.05 1.07 15.84
CA GLU A 61 -1.38 0.40 16.97
C GLU A 61 -2.30 -0.64 17.63
N ASN A 62 -3.59 -0.36 17.75
CA ASN A 62 -4.56 -1.29 18.33
C ASN A 62 -4.84 -2.50 17.43
N ASN A 63 -4.76 -2.33 16.12
CA ASN A 63 -5.12 -3.37 15.15
C ASN A 63 -3.91 -4.03 14.47
N ILE A 64 -2.69 -3.64 14.83
CA ILE A 64 -1.46 -4.07 14.13
C ILE A 64 -1.30 -5.59 14.06
N ASN A 65 -1.66 -6.31 15.12
CA ASN A 65 -1.49 -7.76 15.17
C ASN A 65 -2.53 -8.50 14.32
N ASP A 66 -3.71 -7.93 14.16
CA ASP A 66 -4.77 -8.49 13.32
C ASP A 66 -4.51 -8.31 11.83
N ILE A 67 -3.79 -7.24 11.47
CA ILE A 67 -3.45 -6.92 10.08
C ILE A 67 -2.22 -7.69 9.61
N LYS A 68 -1.32 -8.09 10.49
CA LYS A 68 -0.15 -8.93 10.15
C LYS A 68 -0.58 -10.31 9.64
N VAL A 69 0.31 -10.99 8.93
CA VAL A 69 0.12 -12.41 8.56
C VAL A 69 0.23 -13.27 9.81
N ASN A 70 1.31 -13.09 10.58
CA ASN A 70 1.47 -13.68 11.90
C ASN A 70 1.71 -12.57 12.92
N PRO A 71 1.12 -12.66 14.13
CA PRO A 71 1.33 -11.66 15.17
C PRO A 71 2.81 -11.41 15.52
N ASN A 72 3.64 -12.45 15.39
CA ASN A 72 5.07 -12.42 15.69
C ASN A 72 5.94 -11.82 14.56
N ASP A 73 5.36 -11.48 13.40
CA ASP A 73 6.09 -10.87 12.31
C ASP A 73 6.72 -9.54 12.74
N LYS A 74 8.04 -9.45 12.54
CA LYS A 74 8.80 -8.22 12.82
C LYS A 74 8.68 -7.29 11.64
N ILE A 75 7.81 -6.30 11.75
CA ILE A 75 7.61 -5.27 10.74
C ILE A 75 8.38 -4.02 11.17
N ARG A 76 9.25 -3.50 10.29
CA ARG A 76 9.96 -2.23 10.54
C ARG A 76 8.95 -1.09 10.74
N ARG A 77 9.32 -0.09 11.54
CA ARG A 77 8.47 1.09 11.72
C ARG A 77 8.04 1.66 10.38
N SER A 78 6.74 1.80 10.21
CA SER A 78 6.13 2.27 8.97
C SER A 78 5.98 3.79 8.98
N ARG A 79 6.23 4.41 7.84
CA ARG A 79 6.01 5.84 7.62
C ARG A 79 4.70 6.04 6.89
N ILE A 80 3.88 6.95 7.40
CA ILE A 80 2.60 7.32 6.80
C ILE A 80 2.61 8.83 6.59
N ILE A 81 2.16 9.29 5.45
CA ILE A 81 2.01 10.70 5.13
C ILE A 81 0.54 10.96 4.89
N LEU A 82 -0.04 11.89 5.64
CA LEU A 82 -1.41 12.33 5.46
C LEU A 82 -1.43 13.59 4.62
N HIS A 83 -2.30 13.63 3.61
CA HIS A 83 -2.50 14.77 2.73
C HIS A 83 -3.95 15.25 2.81
N ASN A 84 -4.16 16.56 2.77
CA ASN A 84 -5.48 17.20 2.73
C ASN A 84 -5.69 18.06 1.48
N GLN A 85 -4.80 17.98 0.50
CA GLN A 85 -4.79 18.85 -0.67
C GLN A 85 -5.21 18.18 -1.97
N SER A 86 -5.71 16.98 -1.94
CA SER A 86 -6.25 16.32 -3.12
C SER A 86 -7.76 16.50 -3.23
N SER A 87 -8.28 16.51 -4.43
CA SER A 87 -9.72 16.43 -4.70
C SER A 87 -10.22 14.97 -4.73
N ILE A 88 -9.30 14.00 -4.77
CA ILE A 88 -9.62 12.58 -4.89
C ILE A 88 -9.14 11.85 -3.63
N PRO A 89 -10.04 11.23 -2.85
CA PRO A 89 -9.66 10.38 -1.74
C PRO A 89 -8.97 9.13 -2.30
N ASN A 90 -7.75 8.90 -1.87
CA ASN A 90 -6.94 7.76 -2.31
C ASN A 90 -5.91 7.40 -1.25
N ALA A 91 -5.31 6.22 -1.37
CA ALA A 91 -4.11 5.86 -0.65
C ALA A 91 -3.25 4.94 -1.51
N PHE A 92 -1.96 4.91 -1.21
CA PHE A 92 -1.04 3.99 -1.86
C PHE A 92 0.21 3.75 -1.01
N VAL A 93 0.88 2.64 -1.27
CA VAL A 93 2.18 2.32 -0.69
C VAL A 93 3.27 2.40 -1.72
N THR A 94 4.33 3.14 -1.41
CA THR A 94 5.57 3.13 -2.19
C THR A 94 6.62 2.24 -1.52
N SER A 95 7.51 1.69 -2.34
CA SER A 95 8.57 0.82 -1.86
C SER A 95 9.90 1.55 -1.65
N SER A 96 10.14 2.62 -2.40
CA SER A 96 11.39 3.35 -2.35
C SER A 96 11.15 4.87 -2.49
N PRO A 97 11.31 5.65 -1.39
CA PRO A 97 11.44 5.19 -0.02
C PRO A 97 10.15 4.57 0.52
N ARG A 98 10.26 3.53 1.34
CA ARG A 98 9.13 2.79 1.91
C ARG A 98 8.24 3.67 2.77
N ARG A 99 7.02 3.92 2.30
CA ARG A 99 5.99 4.71 2.99
C ARG A 99 4.60 4.42 2.46
N SER A 100 3.60 4.84 3.19
CA SER A 100 2.22 4.92 2.72
C SER A 100 1.77 6.38 2.69
N GLU A 101 0.97 6.74 1.69
CA GLU A 101 0.41 8.08 1.56
C GLU A 101 -1.11 7.98 1.53
N PHE A 102 -1.78 8.76 2.41
CA PHE A 102 -3.22 8.80 2.55
C PHE A 102 -3.73 10.20 2.20
N TYR A 103 -4.60 10.29 1.21
CA TYR A 103 -5.31 11.51 0.86
C TYR A 103 -6.60 11.55 1.65
N VAL A 104 -6.54 12.27 2.76
CA VAL A 104 -7.59 12.32 3.78
C VAL A 104 -8.56 13.43 3.46
N ILE A 105 -9.50 13.16 2.56
CA ILE A 105 -10.55 14.09 2.20
C ILE A 105 -11.88 13.46 2.58
N ALA A 106 -12.80 14.29 3.08
CA ALA A 106 -14.18 13.85 3.25
C ALA A 106 -14.73 13.43 1.88
N LYS A 107 -15.02 12.16 1.75
CA LYS A 107 -15.48 11.61 0.50
C LYS A 107 -16.94 12.00 0.28
N ALA A 108 -17.20 12.77 -0.76
CA ALA A 108 -18.51 12.86 -1.35
C ALA A 108 -18.92 11.44 -1.79
N GLU A 109 -20.19 11.09 -1.59
CA GLU A 109 -20.78 9.77 -1.81
C GLU A 109 -20.22 9.04 -3.03
N SER A 110 -19.38 8.05 -2.78
CA SER A 110 -18.97 7.11 -3.83
C SER A 110 -19.81 5.85 -3.70
N PRO A 111 -20.43 5.40 -4.80
CA PRO A 111 -21.24 4.19 -4.77
C PRO A 111 -20.49 2.93 -4.33
N HIS A 112 -19.14 2.96 -4.37
CA HIS A 112 -18.28 1.86 -3.94
C HIS A 112 -18.03 1.84 -2.42
N PHE A 113 -18.40 2.90 -1.69
CA PHE A 113 -18.11 3.08 -0.26
C PHE A 113 -19.31 3.64 0.50
N ILE A 114 -20.52 3.31 0.06
CA ILE A 114 -21.76 3.73 0.72
C ILE A 114 -21.73 3.26 2.17
N HIS A 115 -21.96 4.18 3.09
CA HIS A 115 -22.11 4.00 4.54
C HIS A 115 -20.85 3.80 5.38
N ASN A 116 -19.68 4.28 4.95
CA ASN A 116 -18.56 4.12 5.83
C ASN A 116 -18.04 5.45 6.39
N ASN A 117 -18.45 5.75 7.62
CA ASN A 117 -17.88 6.84 8.41
C ASN A 117 -16.37 6.64 8.72
N ASN A 118 -15.84 5.45 8.42
CA ASN A 118 -14.47 5.05 8.79
C ASN A 118 -13.59 4.79 7.56
N TRP A 119 -13.61 5.70 6.61
CA TRP A 119 -12.73 5.67 5.44
C TRP A 119 -11.25 5.51 5.82
N ILE A 120 -10.80 6.19 6.88
CA ILE A 120 -9.43 6.12 7.38
C ILE A 120 -9.10 4.72 7.90
N ASP A 121 -10.04 4.06 8.57
CA ASP A 121 -9.85 2.71 9.09
C ASP A 121 -9.66 1.71 7.95
N LEU A 122 -10.51 1.80 6.94
CA LEU A 122 -10.43 0.96 5.75
C LEU A 122 -9.09 1.13 5.04
N LEU A 123 -8.70 2.39 4.77
CA LEU A 123 -7.41 2.71 4.17
C LEU A 123 -6.26 2.20 5.04
N SER A 124 -6.34 2.42 6.35
CA SER A 124 -5.30 2.03 7.29
C SER A 124 -5.05 0.54 7.25
N VAL A 125 -6.12 -0.28 7.28
CA VAL A 125 -6.01 -1.75 7.21
C VAL A 125 -5.42 -2.18 5.87
N HIS A 126 -5.97 -1.66 4.77
CA HIS A 126 -5.58 -2.03 3.41
C HIS A 126 -4.11 -1.69 3.12
N GLU A 127 -3.73 -0.43 3.32
CA GLU A 127 -2.38 0.04 3.02
C GLU A 127 -1.34 -0.54 3.99
N TYR A 128 -1.69 -0.71 5.26
CA TYR A 128 -0.77 -1.37 6.18
C TYR A 128 -0.57 -2.84 5.80
N ARG A 129 -1.60 -3.53 5.28
CA ARG A 129 -1.43 -4.89 4.76
C ARG A 129 -0.41 -4.93 3.62
N HIS A 130 -0.43 -3.97 2.71
CA HIS A 130 0.59 -3.86 1.66
C HIS A 130 2.00 -3.61 2.22
N LEU A 131 2.13 -2.82 3.28
CA LEU A 131 3.42 -2.64 3.97
C LEU A 131 3.92 -3.94 4.59
N VAL A 132 3.03 -4.74 5.18
CA VAL A 132 3.35 -6.08 5.73
C VAL A 132 3.78 -7.03 4.62
N GLN A 133 3.04 -7.12 3.53
CA GLN A 133 3.37 -7.97 2.38
C GLN A 133 4.79 -7.68 1.86
N ARG A 134 5.13 -6.40 1.72
CA ARG A 134 6.46 -5.97 1.26
C ARG A 134 7.56 -6.31 2.26
N GLU A 135 7.29 -6.17 3.54
CA GLU A 135 8.26 -6.51 4.58
C GLU A 135 8.55 -8.01 4.64
N LEU A 136 7.52 -8.84 4.50
CA LEU A 136 7.70 -10.29 4.46
C LEU A 136 8.52 -10.74 3.26
N GLY A 137 8.35 -10.09 2.11
CA GLY A 137 9.20 -10.31 0.93
C GLY A 137 10.68 -10.00 1.18
N HIS A 138 11.00 -9.09 2.10
CA HIS A 138 12.37 -8.77 2.51
C HIS A 138 13.00 -9.80 3.45
N ASN A 139 12.24 -10.68 4.08
CA ASN A 139 12.77 -11.62 5.06
C ASN A 139 13.60 -12.75 4.44
N ASN A 140 13.54 -12.94 3.13
CA ASN A 140 14.37 -13.89 2.41
C ASN A 140 15.83 -13.39 2.37
N PHE A 141 16.79 -14.29 2.60
CA PHE A 141 18.23 -14.00 2.58
C PHE A 141 18.67 -13.32 1.25
N PHE A 142 18.20 -13.84 0.13
CA PHE A 142 18.52 -13.30 -1.20
C PHE A 142 18.04 -11.84 -1.34
N ASN A 143 16.80 -11.55 -0.97
CA ASN A 143 16.27 -10.20 -1.02
C ASN A 143 16.97 -9.24 -0.05
N LYS A 144 17.43 -9.72 1.10
CA LYS A 144 18.29 -8.93 2.00
C LYS A 144 19.62 -8.59 1.33
N ALA A 145 20.28 -9.55 0.70
CA ALA A 145 21.52 -9.31 -0.01
C ALA A 145 21.33 -8.26 -1.14
N VAL A 146 20.26 -8.40 -1.92
CA VAL A 146 19.92 -7.44 -2.98
C VAL A 146 19.63 -6.05 -2.40
N PHE A 147 18.94 -5.97 -1.26
CA PHE A 147 18.68 -4.70 -0.58
C PHE A 147 19.99 -3.99 -0.17
N TYR A 148 20.94 -4.72 0.42
CA TYR A 148 22.22 -4.12 0.83
C TYR A 148 23.13 -3.75 -0.33
N LEU A 149 23.09 -4.47 -1.44
CA LEU A 149 23.93 -4.23 -2.60
C LEU A 149 23.34 -3.20 -3.57
N PHE A 150 22.05 -3.19 -3.77
CA PHE A 150 21.37 -2.43 -4.84
C PHE A 150 20.24 -1.51 -4.33
N GLY A 151 19.99 -1.52 -3.04
CA GLY A 151 18.98 -0.65 -2.41
C GLY A 151 17.56 -1.18 -2.44
N GLU A 152 16.66 -0.37 -1.86
CA GLU A 152 15.27 -0.73 -1.62
C GLU A 152 14.44 -0.93 -2.90
N GLY A 153 14.76 -0.20 -3.96
CA GLY A 153 14.01 -0.25 -5.22
C GLY A 153 14.06 -1.62 -5.88
N LEU A 154 15.26 -2.16 -6.13
CA LEU A 154 15.44 -3.45 -6.79
C LEU A 154 14.93 -4.61 -5.92
N SER A 155 15.23 -4.59 -4.62
CA SER A 155 14.73 -5.58 -3.67
C SER A 155 13.20 -5.64 -3.64
N SER A 156 12.53 -4.48 -3.69
CA SER A 156 11.07 -4.39 -3.73
C SER A 156 10.48 -4.90 -5.05
N MET A 157 11.14 -4.61 -6.16
CA MET A 157 10.74 -5.11 -7.48
C MET A 157 10.77 -6.65 -7.51
N LEU A 158 11.83 -7.25 -7.01
CA LEU A 158 11.96 -8.70 -6.91
C LEU A 158 10.89 -9.31 -5.98
N SER A 159 10.63 -8.69 -4.84
CA SER A 159 9.58 -9.16 -3.92
C SER A 159 8.18 -9.11 -4.55
N ARG A 160 7.90 -8.09 -5.37
CA ARG A 160 6.60 -7.96 -6.05
C ARG A 160 6.42 -8.94 -7.21
N SER A 161 7.50 -9.38 -7.84
CA SER A 161 7.45 -10.35 -8.96
C SER A 161 7.11 -11.77 -8.52
N THR A 162 7.07 -12.05 -7.22
CA THR A 162 6.77 -13.39 -6.67
C THR A 162 5.31 -13.80 -6.79
N ALA A 163 4.39 -12.83 -6.94
CA ALA A 163 2.98 -13.07 -7.15
C ALA A 163 2.35 -11.96 -8.01
N PRO A 164 1.26 -12.23 -8.73
CA PRO A 164 0.58 -11.23 -9.54
C PRO A 164 -0.13 -10.19 -8.68
N ASN A 165 -0.38 -9.00 -9.25
CA ASN A 165 -1.02 -7.88 -8.53
C ASN A 165 -2.36 -8.24 -7.91
N TRP A 166 -3.20 -9.02 -8.61
CA TRP A 166 -4.50 -9.41 -8.07
C TRP A 166 -4.40 -10.21 -6.77
N TYR A 167 -3.29 -10.94 -6.57
CA TYR A 167 -3.05 -11.66 -5.32
C TYR A 167 -2.78 -10.69 -4.17
N TRP A 168 -1.92 -9.71 -4.39
CA TRP A 168 -1.58 -8.70 -3.37
C TRP A 168 -2.78 -7.85 -2.99
N GLU A 169 -3.54 -7.38 -3.98
CA GLU A 169 -4.77 -6.62 -3.77
C GLU A 169 -5.86 -7.48 -3.13
N GLY A 170 -6.02 -8.71 -3.58
CA GLY A 170 -7.00 -9.67 -3.04
C GLY A 170 -6.74 -9.97 -1.56
N ASP A 171 -5.48 -10.17 -1.17
CA ASP A 171 -5.10 -10.38 0.24
C ASP A 171 -5.37 -9.13 1.10
N ALA A 172 -5.14 -7.94 0.57
CA ALA A 172 -5.45 -6.69 1.27
C ALA A 172 -6.97 -6.51 1.44
N VAL A 173 -7.76 -6.77 0.38
CA VAL A 173 -9.25 -6.74 0.43
C VAL A 173 -9.79 -7.83 1.36
N TYR A 174 -9.21 -9.02 1.35
CA TYR A 174 -9.58 -10.09 2.28
C TYR A 174 -9.32 -9.65 3.73
N THR A 175 -8.15 -9.07 3.99
CA THR A 175 -7.77 -8.60 5.32
C THR A 175 -8.70 -7.50 5.81
N GLU A 176 -8.97 -6.47 5.00
CA GLU A 176 -9.91 -5.41 5.38
C GLU A 176 -11.33 -5.95 5.63
N THR A 177 -11.75 -6.97 4.87
CA THR A 177 -13.08 -7.57 4.99
C THR A 177 -13.23 -8.43 6.23
N THR A 178 -12.21 -9.20 6.58
CA THR A 178 -12.26 -10.15 7.70
C THR A 178 -11.88 -9.52 9.03
N LYS A 179 -11.02 -8.49 9.00
CA LYS A 179 -10.47 -7.82 10.20
C LYS A 179 -11.14 -6.48 10.50
N SER A 180 -12.12 -6.08 9.70
CA SER A 180 -12.95 -4.92 9.98
C SER A 180 -14.44 -5.22 9.76
N ASN A 181 -15.30 -4.34 10.26
CA ASN A 181 -16.76 -4.47 10.05
C ASN A 181 -17.23 -3.87 8.72
N PHE A 182 -16.33 -3.35 7.89
CA PHE A 182 -16.67 -2.51 6.73
C PHE A 182 -15.81 -2.74 5.47
N GLY A 183 -15.11 -3.84 5.40
CA GLY A 183 -14.29 -4.17 4.21
C GLY A 183 -15.09 -4.29 2.92
N ARG A 184 -14.46 -3.97 1.79
CA ARG A 184 -15.11 -3.97 0.45
C ARG A 184 -15.78 -5.28 0.08
N GLY A 185 -15.25 -6.42 0.55
CA GLY A 185 -15.85 -7.72 0.32
C GLY A 185 -17.25 -7.92 0.97
N ARG A 186 -17.66 -7.02 1.88
CA ARG A 186 -19.02 -7.01 2.48
C ARG A 186 -20.01 -6.20 1.64
N ILE A 187 -19.55 -5.48 0.63
CA ILE A 187 -20.40 -4.67 -0.23
C ILE A 187 -20.95 -5.55 -1.36
N PRO A 188 -22.26 -5.76 -1.46
CA PRO A 188 -22.84 -6.65 -2.48
C PRO A 188 -22.39 -6.30 -3.91
N ARG A 189 -22.30 -5.02 -4.24
CA ARG A 189 -21.87 -4.55 -5.56
C ARG A 189 -20.44 -4.94 -5.89
N PHE A 190 -19.55 -5.02 -4.91
CA PHE A 190 -18.15 -5.39 -5.13
C PHE A 190 -18.01 -6.84 -5.60
N VAL A 191 -18.83 -7.74 -5.07
CA VAL A 191 -18.80 -9.17 -5.43
C VAL A 191 -19.76 -9.54 -6.57
N LEU A 192 -20.66 -8.63 -6.96
CA LEU A 192 -21.72 -8.90 -7.92
C LEU A 192 -21.21 -9.41 -9.27
N THR A 193 -20.18 -8.78 -9.84
CA THR A 193 -19.60 -9.18 -11.14
C THR A 193 -19.08 -10.61 -11.09
N THR A 194 -18.38 -10.98 -10.02
CA THR A 194 -17.87 -12.34 -9.83
C THR A 194 -19.02 -13.34 -9.65
N GLN A 195 -20.03 -13.00 -8.85
CA GLN A 195 -21.21 -13.84 -8.66
C GLN A 195 -21.99 -14.05 -9.98
N MET A 196 -22.19 -12.99 -10.78
CA MET A 196 -22.85 -13.08 -12.07
C MET A 196 -22.08 -13.97 -13.06
N ASN A 197 -20.74 -13.86 -13.09
CA ASN A 197 -19.90 -14.73 -13.91
C ASN A 197 -20.00 -16.20 -13.49
N ILE A 198 -20.04 -16.49 -12.19
CA ILE A 198 -20.21 -17.85 -11.67
C ILE A 198 -21.59 -18.39 -12.07
N LEU A 199 -22.65 -17.62 -11.86
CA LEU A 199 -24.03 -18.01 -12.17
C LEU A 199 -24.25 -18.23 -13.67
N SER A 200 -23.63 -17.42 -14.52
CA SER A 200 -23.70 -17.58 -15.99
C SER A 200 -22.80 -18.69 -16.53
N LYS A 201 -22.15 -19.47 -15.65
CA LYS A 201 -21.21 -20.56 -15.99
C LYS A 201 -20.05 -20.12 -16.88
N ASN A 202 -19.70 -18.84 -16.87
CA ASN A 202 -18.53 -18.33 -17.56
C ASN A 202 -17.25 -18.88 -16.92
N LYS A 203 -16.30 -19.30 -17.73
CA LYS A 203 -14.99 -19.71 -17.24
C LYS A 203 -14.26 -18.49 -16.69
N ILE A 204 -14.12 -18.42 -15.36
CA ILE A 204 -13.36 -17.39 -14.69
C ILE A 204 -11.88 -17.73 -14.83
N LYS A 205 -11.14 -16.91 -15.56
CA LYS A 205 -9.67 -16.98 -15.60
C LYS A 205 -9.11 -15.95 -14.61
N TYR A 206 -8.74 -16.40 -13.43
CA TYR A 206 -8.20 -15.53 -12.37
C TYR A 206 -7.05 -14.64 -12.83
N GLU A 207 -6.22 -15.15 -13.74
CA GLU A 207 -5.06 -14.42 -14.29
C GLU A 207 -5.44 -13.18 -15.13
N ARG A 208 -6.70 -13.08 -15.59
CA ARG A 208 -7.21 -11.98 -16.41
C ARG A 208 -8.19 -11.07 -15.69
N GLN A 209 -8.47 -11.35 -14.42
CA GLN A 209 -9.33 -10.50 -13.61
C GLN A 209 -8.49 -9.33 -13.10
N THR A 210 -8.55 -8.21 -13.78
CA THR A 210 -8.18 -6.94 -13.21
C THR A 210 -9.28 -6.54 -12.24
N LEU A 211 -8.93 -6.33 -10.98
CA LEU A 211 -9.79 -5.62 -10.05
C LEU A 211 -9.85 -4.17 -10.57
N GLY A 212 -10.86 -3.87 -11.38
CA GLY A 212 -11.11 -2.56 -11.96
C GLY A 212 -11.57 -1.53 -10.94
#